data_76073e281cbeb6e3cbebfbf4e92585f2
#
_entry.id   76073e281cbeb6e3cbebfbf4e92585f2
#
_cell.length_a   1.000
_cell.length_b   1.000
_cell.length_c   1.000
_cell.angle_alpha   90.00
_cell.angle_beta   90.00
_cell.angle_gamma   90.00
#
_symmetry.space_group_name_H-M   'P 1'
#
loop_
_entity.id
_entity.type
_entity.pdbx_description
1 polymer ?
#
loop_
_entity_poly.entity_id
_entity_poly.type
_entity_poly.pdbx_seq_one_letter_code
_entity_poly.pdbx_strand_id
1 'polypeptide(L)'
;MLAALGFEALATTSAGFAFSLGRPDAEGAVNRQDTLTNVHAIVDATTLPVSADLENGFGDDPETCAETIRLAARAGLVGGSIEDATGRAADPIYPLALSIERVVAAVKAARALPFPFVLTARAENLINGRPDLRDTIRRLQAFAEAGADVLYAPGLKTRDDIDTVVRSVSPKPVNVVMGLSGAQLSLDELGAIGVKRVSVGSALARAAYGAFLKAAREIHDHGTFTFAEQATAYADMNAMLRLPEAGK
;
A
#
# COMPACT_ATOMS: atom_id res chain seq x y z
N MET A 1 -2.36 -6.81 16.56
CA MET A 1 -3.80 -6.58 16.29
C MET A 1 -4.28 -7.31 15.04
N LEU A 2 -3.90 -6.93 13.81
CA LEU A 2 -4.43 -7.54 12.59
C LEU A 2 -4.22 -9.06 12.54
N ALA A 3 -3.05 -9.55 12.96
CA ALA A 3 -2.79 -10.99 13.07
C ALA A 3 -3.80 -11.69 14.02
N ALA A 4 -4.12 -11.07 15.16
CA ALA A 4 -5.10 -11.60 16.11
C ALA A 4 -6.55 -11.61 15.56
N LEU A 5 -6.84 -10.80 14.54
CA LEU A 5 -8.11 -10.78 13.81
C LEU A 5 -8.15 -11.77 12.64
N GLY A 6 -7.09 -12.55 12.41
CA GLY A 6 -7.03 -13.57 11.37
C GLY A 6 -6.59 -13.08 9.99
N PHE A 7 -5.97 -11.89 9.88
CA PHE A 7 -5.33 -11.47 8.63
C PHE A 7 -4.13 -12.38 8.34
N GLU A 8 -3.98 -12.79 7.08
CA GLU A 8 -2.94 -13.74 6.64
C GLU A 8 -1.67 -13.05 6.12
N ALA A 9 -1.73 -11.75 5.83
CA ALA A 9 -0.61 -10.92 5.38
C ALA A 9 -0.83 -9.47 5.76
N LEU A 10 0.27 -8.72 5.91
CA LEU A 10 0.23 -7.29 6.19
C LEU A 10 0.84 -6.49 5.04
N ALA A 11 0.37 -5.25 4.90
CA ALA A 11 0.99 -4.28 4.00
C ALA A 11 1.14 -2.94 4.71
N THR A 12 2.26 -2.25 4.46
CA THR A 12 2.43 -0.87 4.91
C THR A 12 1.69 0.10 3.99
N THR A 13 1.58 1.34 4.41
CA THR A 13 1.04 2.45 3.63
C THR A 13 1.89 3.68 3.88
N SER A 14 2.35 4.36 2.82
CA SER A 14 3.10 5.62 2.89
C SER A 14 2.36 6.66 3.72
N ALA A 15 1.09 6.90 3.38
CA ALA A 15 0.23 7.86 4.07
C ALA A 15 0.03 7.53 5.56
N GLY A 16 -0.25 6.27 5.91
CA GLY A 16 -0.42 5.87 7.30
C GLY A 16 0.85 6.07 8.11
N PHE A 17 2.00 5.80 7.53
CA PHE A 17 3.30 6.03 8.17
C PHE A 17 3.62 7.52 8.30
N ALA A 18 3.46 8.33 7.24
CA ALA A 18 3.66 9.77 7.29
C ALA A 18 2.79 10.42 8.40
N PHE A 19 1.52 10.05 8.48
CA PHE A 19 0.60 10.55 9.52
C PHE A 19 1.04 10.17 10.93
N SER A 20 1.60 8.97 11.13
CA SER A 20 2.13 8.57 12.44
C SER A 20 3.33 9.40 12.90
N LEU A 21 4.04 10.00 11.95
CA LEU A 21 5.15 10.93 12.18
C LEU A 21 4.70 12.41 12.25
N GLY A 22 3.39 12.70 12.13
CA GLY A 22 2.87 14.06 12.06
C GLY A 22 3.25 14.79 10.77
N ARG A 23 3.48 14.07 9.67
CA ARG A 23 3.90 14.59 8.37
C ARG A 23 2.81 14.40 7.32
N PRO A 24 2.70 15.30 6.30
CA PRO A 24 1.84 15.06 5.15
C PRO A 24 2.38 13.91 4.30
N ASP A 25 1.49 13.25 3.54
CA ASP A 25 1.86 12.22 2.56
C ASP A 25 2.20 12.86 1.20
N ALA A 26 2.95 12.15 0.36
CA ALA A 26 3.23 12.49 -1.03
C ALA A 26 4.09 13.76 -1.29
N GLU A 27 4.69 14.35 -0.26
CA GLU A 27 5.56 15.53 -0.38
C GLU A 27 7.04 15.20 -0.19
N GLY A 28 7.43 13.92 -0.26
CA GLY A 28 8.79 13.47 0.06
C GLY A 28 9.18 13.70 1.52
N ALA A 29 8.20 13.86 2.40
CA ALA A 29 8.40 14.10 3.81
C ALA A 29 8.93 12.88 4.58
N VAL A 30 8.80 11.69 3.99
CA VAL A 30 9.35 10.44 4.49
C VAL A 30 10.39 9.93 3.48
N ASN A 31 11.58 9.65 3.93
CA ASN A 31 12.64 9.14 3.08
C ASN A 31 12.73 7.61 3.12
N ARG A 32 13.54 7.03 2.21
CA ARG A 32 13.72 5.58 2.12
C ARG A 32 14.20 4.96 3.43
N GLN A 33 15.11 5.61 4.15
CA GLN A 33 15.63 5.08 5.41
C GLN A 33 14.55 5.03 6.50
N ASP A 34 13.72 6.08 6.61
CA ASP A 34 12.62 6.13 7.56
C ASP A 34 11.62 4.98 7.26
N THR A 35 11.26 4.80 5.99
CA THR A 35 10.37 3.74 5.53
C THR A 35 10.92 2.35 5.86
N LEU A 36 12.20 2.09 5.57
CA LEU A 36 12.82 0.80 5.85
C LEU A 36 12.95 0.52 7.36
N THR A 37 13.18 1.55 8.17
CA THR A 37 13.19 1.42 9.64
C THR A 37 11.81 1.05 10.17
N ASN A 38 10.76 1.69 9.68
CA ASN A 38 9.37 1.35 10.03
C ASN A 38 9.00 -0.07 9.58
N VAL A 39 9.40 -0.44 8.36
CA VAL A 39 9.19 -1.80 7.82
C VAL A 39 9.83 -2.85 8.70
N HIS A 40 11.09 -2.66 9.09
CA HIS A 40 11.81 -3.60 9.96
C HIS A 40 11.08 -3.78 11.31
N ALA A 41 10.63 -2.68 11.91
CA ALA A 41 9.87 -2.75 13.16
C ALA A 41 8.53 -3.52 13.00
N ILE A 42 7.86 -3.41 11.85
CA ILE A 42 6.62 -4.15 11.56
C ILE A 42 6.94 -5.65 11.34
N VAL A 43 7.99 -5.97 10.60
CA VAL A 43 8.42 -7.35 10.34
C VAL A 43 8.77 -8.05 11.66
N ASP A 44 9.50 -7.39 12.54
CA ASP A 44 9.89 -7.93 13.85
C ASP A 44 8.68 -8.16 14.79
N ALA A 45 7.60 -7.40 14.58
CA ALA A 45 6.39 -7.48 15.41
C ALA A 45 5.40 -8.56 14.97
N THR A 46 5.68 -9.36 13.93
CA THR A 46 4.74 -10.36 13.41
C THR A 46 5.44 -11.53 12.74
N THR A 47 4.77 -12.68 12.73
CA THR A 47 5.17 -13.85 11.91
C THR A 47 4.50 -13.87 10.54
N LEU A 48 3.59 -12.94 10.28
CA LEU A 48 2.90 -12.84 8.99
C LEU A 48 3.83 -12.30 7.91
N PRO A 49 3.64 -12.68 6.65
CA PRO A 49 4.34 -12.07 5.54
C PRO A 49 3.97 -10.58 5.42
N VAL A 50 4.99 -9.74 5.29
CA VAL A 50 4.83 -8.28 5.17
C VAL A 50 5.25 -7.82 3.77
N SER A 51 4.43 -7.00 3.16
CA SER A 51 4.70 -6.26 1.92
C SER A 51 4.74 -4.76 2.23
N ALA A 52 5.50 -3.95 1.46
CA ALA A 52 5.54 -2.52 1.68
C ALA A 52 5.10 -1.69 0.48
N ASP A 53 4.50 -0.56 0.77
CA ASP A 53 4.42 0.58 -0.13
C ASP A 53 5.79 1.24 -0.17
N LEU A 54 6.49 1.12 -1.30
CA LEU A 54 7.82 1.67 -1.52
C LEU A 54 7.78 2.91 -2.42
N GLU A 55 6.61 3.52 -2.54
CA GLU A 55 6.38 4.72 -3.33
C GLU A 55 6.96 4.57 -4.76
N ASN A 56 7.60 5.60 -5.27
CA ASN A 56 8.31 5.54 -6.56
C ASN A 56 9.70 4.86 -6.47
N GLY A 57 10.03 4.15 -5.41
CA GLY A 57 11.36 3.60 -5.18
C GLY A 57 12.38 4.62 -4.66
N PHE A 58 11.93 5.80 -4.24
CA PHE A 58 12.72 6.90 -3.65
C PHE A 58 13.77 7.51 -4.59
N GLY A 59 13.48 7.52 -5.90
CA GLY A 59 14.31 8.18 -6.91
C GLY A 59 13.85 7.89 -8.33
N ASP A 60 14.32 8.70 -9.28
CA ASP A 60 13.89 8.62 -10.68
C ASP A 60 14.57 7.47 -11.45
N ASP A 61 15.81 7.16 -11.09
CA ASP A 61 16.66 6.21 -11.78
C ASP A 61 16.18 4.74 -11.58
N PRO A 62 16.14 3.90 -12.62
CA PRO A 62 15.83 2.49 -12.51
C PRO A 62 16.67 1.70 -11.51
N GLU A 63 17.98 2.02 -11.39
CA GLU A 63 18.85 1.35 -10.42
C GLU A 63 18.48 1.72 -8.97
N THR A 64 17.95 2.94 -8.74
CA THR A 64 17.42 3.33 -7.42
C THR A 64 16.23 2.47 -7.02
N CYS A 65 15.34 2.14 -7.96
CA CYS A 65 14.25 1.17 -7.72
C CYS A 65 14.81 -0.21 -7.36
N ALA A 66 15.78 -0.70 -8.11
CA ALA A 66 16.42 -1.99 -7.87
C ALA A 66 17.08 -2.05 -6.49
N GLU A 67 17.81 -1.00 -6.11
CA GLU A 67 18.42 -0.92 -4.78
C GLU A 67 17.38 -0.86 -3.67
N THR A 68 16.27 -0.16 -3.87
CA THR A 68 15.16 -0.13 -2.90
C THR A 68 14.57 -1.52 -2.69
N ILE A 69 14.41 -2.33 -3.73
CA ILE A 69 13.95 -3.74 -3.60
C ILE A 69 14.96 -4.57 -2.80
N ARG A 70 16.26 -4.43 -3.09
CA ARG A 70 17.31 -5.14 -2.32
C ARG A 70 17.32 -4.77 -0.84
N LEU A 71 17.16 -3.46 -0.55
CA LEU A 71 17.09 -2.97 0.84
C LEU A 71 15.81 -3.44 1.55
N ALA A 72 14.68 -3.41 0.86
CA ALA A 72 13.41 -3.90 1.35
C ALA A 72 13.46 -5.39 1.73
N ALA A 73 14.07 -6.21 0.88
CA ALA A 73 14.29 -7.63 1.16
C ALA A 73 15.21 -7.83 2.39
N ARG A 74 16.27 -7.02 2.54
CA ARG A 74 17.13 -7.05 3.74
C ARG A 74 16.40 -6.64 5.02
N ALA A 75 15.39 -5.78 4.92
CA ALA A 75 14.54 -5.41 6.04
C ALA A 75 13.48 -6.50 6.39
N GLY A 76 13.47 -7.64 5.68
CA GLY A 76 12.60 -8.78 5.95
C GLY A 76 11.30 -8.80 5.18
N LEU A 77 11.11 -7.92 4.20
CA LEU A 77 9.93 -7.94 3.34
C LEU A 77 9.94 -9.12 2.37
N VAL A 78 8.76 -9.65 2.09
CA VAL A 78 8.51 -10.67 1.06
C VAL A 78 7.76 -10.11 -0.15
N GLY A 79 7.55 -8.82 -0.20
CA GLY A 79 6.94 -8.12 -1.32
C GLY A 79 7.00 -6.61 -1.15
N GLY A 80 6.74 -5.89 -2.25
CA GLY A 80 6.67 -4.43 -2.25
C GLY A 80 6.01 -3.89 -3.51
N SER A 81 5.58 -2.64 -3.46
CA SER A 81 5.06 -1.95 -4.64
C SER A 81 5.98 -0.82 -5.08
N ILE A 82 6.10 -0.66 -6.41
CA ILE A 82 6.74 0.48 -7.06
C ILE A 82 5.72 1.15 -7.97
N GLU A 83 5.61 2.47 -7.87
CA GLU A 83 4.66 3.26 -8.64
C GLU A 83 5.34 4.13 -9.68
N ASP A 84 4.53 4.56 -10.66
CA ASP A 84 4.95 5.48 -11.72
C ASP A 84 4.64 6.96 -11.43
N ALA A 85 4.23 7.30 -10.21
CA ALA A 85 4.16 8.69 -9.74
C ALA A 85 5.56 9.24 -9.46
N THR A 86 5.77 10.52 -9.80
CA THR A 86 7.05 11.19 -9.60
C THR A 86 7.18 11.90 -8.25
N GLY A 87 6.04 12.15 -7.58
CA GLY A 87 5.95 13.04 -6.43
C GLY A 87 6.03 14.53 -6.77
N ARG A 88 6.14 14.90 -8.06
CA ARG A 88 6.24 16.30 -8.53
C ARG A 88 4.92 16.76 -9.15
N ALA A 89 4.33 17.81 -8.60
CA ALA A 89 3.03 18.33 -9.08
C ALA A 89 3.06 18.76 -10.56
N ALA A 90 4.18 19.31 -11.04
CA ALA A 90 4.30 19.77 -12.44
C ALA A 90 4.41 18.63 -13.45
N ASP A 91 4.95 17.48 -13.05
CA ASP A 91 5.10 16.29 -13.89
C ASP A 91 4.80 15.04 -13.05
N PRO A 92 3.52 14.78 -12.74
CA PRO A 92 3.14 13.85 -11.69
C PRO A 92 3.37 12.37 -12.02
N ILE A 93 3.50 12.01 -13.32
CA ILE A 93 3.63 10.62 -13.78
C ILE A 93 4.83 10.48 -14.71
N TYR A 94 5.69 9.52 -14.46
CA TYR A 94 6.81 9.20 -15.36
C TYR A 94 6.34 8.86 -16.78
N PRO A 95 7.10 9.23 -17.82
CA PRO A 95 6.90 8.70 -19.17
C PRO A 95 6.86 7.17 -19.17
N LEU A 96 5.99 6.58 -19.98
CA LEU A 96 5.78 5.13 -19.97
C LEU A 96 7.09 4.34 -20.19
N ALA A 97 7.97 4.78 -21.08
CA ALA A 97 9.25 4.13 -21.31
C ALA A 97 10.10 4.04 -20.03
N LEU A 98 10.25 5.15 -19.33
CA LEU A 98 10.98 5.19 -18.06
C LEU A 98 10.29 4.34 -16.97
N SER A 99 8.95 4.37 -16.91
CA SER A 99 8.19 3.53 -15.97
C SER A 99 8.48 2.04 -16.20
N ILE A 100 8.55 1.60 -17.46
CA ILE A 100 8.89 0.21 -17.83
C ILE A 100 10.31 -0.12 -17.38
N GLU A 101 11.30 0.73 -17.66
CA GLU A 101 12.70 0.51 -17.26
C GLU A 101 12.83 0.36 -15.74
N ARG A 102 12.09 1.17 -14.97
CA ARG A 102 12.04 1.12 -13.51
C ARG A 102 11.45 -0.20 -13.00
N VAL A 103 10.34 -0.65 -13.59
CA VAL A 103 9.73 -1.94 -13.25
C VAL A 103 10.66 -3.10 -13.63
N VAL A 104 11.30 -3.08 -14.80
CA VAL A 104 12.27 -4.10 -15.20
C VAL A 104 13.43 -4.19 -14.22
N ALA A 105 13.98 -3.06 -13.77
CA ALA A 105 15.06 -3.03 -12.80
C ALA A 105 14.63 -3.61 -11.43
N ALA A 106 13.44 -3.23 -10.97
CA ALA A 106 12.86 -3.77 -9.74
C ALA A 106 12.59 -5.28 -9.83
N VAL A 107 12.04 -5.76 -10.96
CA VAL A 107 11.83 -7.20 -11.23
C VAL A 107 13.15 -7.95 -11.20
N LYS A 108 14.18 -7.45 -11.89
CA LYS A 108 15.51 -8.07 -11.87
C LYS A 108 16.07 -8.21 -10.45
N ALA A 109 15.96 -7.16 -9.65
CA ALA A 109 16.39 -7.18 -8.26
C ALA A 109 15.60 -8.21 -7.44
N ALA A 110 14.27 -8.26 -7.58
CA ALA A 110 13.41 -9.21 -6.89
C ALA A 110 13.73 -10.67 -7.27
N ARG A 111 13.98 -10.95 -8.55
CA ARG A 111 14.31 -12.32 -9.04
C ARG A 111 15.73 -12.78 -8.65
N ALA A 112 16.61 -11.87 -8.31
CA ALA A 112 17.96 -12.20 -7.80
C ALA A 112 18.00 -12.55 -6.31
N LEU A 113 16.89 -12.40 -5.58
CA LEU A 113 16.81 -12.74 -4.17
C LEU A 113 16.75 -14.27 -3.96
N PRO A 114 17.25 -14.79 -2.83
CA PRO A 114 17.25 -16.22 -2.54
C PRO A 114 15.88 -16.77 -2.09
N PHE A 115 14.84 -15.95 -2.12
CA PHE A 115 13.46 -16.29 -1.78
C PHE A 115 12.47 -15.57 -2.69
N PRO A 116 11.22 -16.05 -2.81
CA PRO A 116 10.20 -15.38 -3.60
C PRO A 116 9.87 -13.99 -3.03
N PHE A 117 9.97 -12.97 -3.87
CA PHE A 117 9.57 -11.60 -3.54
C PHE A 117 8.50 -11.15 -4.53
N VAL A 118 7.33 -10.76 -4.03
CA VAL A 118 6.18 -10.35 -4.85
C VAL A 118 6.28 -8.87 -5.18
N LEU A 119 6.55 -8.55 -6.45
CA LEU A 119 6.60 -7.17 -6.93
C LEU A 119 5.24 -6.73 -7.46
N THR A 120 4.67 -5.69 -6.86
CA THR A 120 3.46 -5.01 -7.34
C THR A 120 3.86 -3.75 -8.11
N ALA A 121 3.46 -3.64 -9.38
CA ALA A 121 3.65 -2.42 -10.16
C ALA A 121 2.36 -1.60 -10.18
N ARG A 122 2.48 -0.26 -9.91
CA ARG A 122 1.34 0.65 -9.77
C ARG A 122 1.32 1.66 -10.90
N ALA A 123 0.12 1.85 -11.49
CA ALA A 123 -0.18 2.93 -12.43
C ALA A 123 -1.01 4.00 -11.71
N GLU A 124 -0.42 5.15 -11.45
CA GLU A 124 -0.93 6.19 -10.55
C GLU A 124 -1.68 7.32 -11.26
N ASN A 125 -1.80 7.27 -12.57
CA ASN A 125 -2.37 8.35 -13.39
C ASN A 125 -3.79 8.77 -12.96
N LEU A 126 -4.65 7.83 -12.54
CA LEU A 126 -6.04 8.13 -12.16
C LEU A 126 -6.15 9.05 -10.94
N ILE A 127 -5.24 8.95 -9.97
CA ILE A 127 -5.24 9.76 -8.75
C ILE A 127 -4.32 10.98 -8.85
N ASN A 128 -3.50 11.06 -9.89
CA ASN A 128 -2.57 12.17 -10.14
C ASN A 128 -3.03 13.11 -11.26
N GLY A 129 -4.33 13.38 -11.35
CA GLY A 129 -4.91 14.37 -12.26
C GLY A 129 -4.95 13.95 -13.74
N ARG A 130 -4.67 12.69 -14.06
CA ARG A 130 -4.73 12.14 -15.43
C ARG A 130 -5.74 10.97 -15.49
N PRO A 131 -7.06 11.23 -15.42
CA PRO A 131 -8.09 10.21 -15.33
C PRO A 131 -8.37 9.55 -16.69
N ASP A 132 -7.39 8.84 -17.23
CA ASP A 132 -7.47 8.08 -18.48
C ASP A 132 -7.33 6.58 -18.21
N LEU A 133 -8.46 5.87 -18.21
CA LEU A 133 -8.49 4.41 -17.99
C LEU A 133 -7.75 3.64 -19.10
N ARG A 134 -7.74 4.16 -20.33
CA ARG A 134 -7.03 3.51 -21.44
C ARG A 134 -5.52 3.60 -21.23
N ASP A 135 -4.99 4.75 -20.80
CA ASP A 135 -3.58 4.89 -20.45
C ASP A 135 -3.22 4.02 -19.25
N THR A 136 -4.10 3.94 -18.23
CA THR A 136 -3.94 3.04 -17.08
C THR A 136 -3.76 1.60 -17.53
N ILE A 137 -4.65 1.09 -18.37
CA ILE A 137 -4.59 -0.29 -18.88
C ILE A 137 -3.31 -0.52 -19.69
N ARG A 138 -2.94 0.41 -20.57
CA ARG A 138 -1.69 0.34 -21.35
C ARG A 138 -0.46 0.25 -20.45
N ARG A 139 -0.41 1.03 -19.36
CA ARG A 139 0.69 0.99 -18.36
C ARG A 139 0.72 -0.36 -17.66
N LEU A 140 -0.41 -0.82 -17.15
CA LEU A 140 -0.50 -2.10 -16.45
C LEU A 140 -0.09 -3.28 -17.35
N GLN A 141 -0.50 -3.29 -18.62
CA GLN A 141 -0.07 -4.30 -19.59
C GLN A 141 1.44 -4.29 -19.80
N ALA A 142 2.02 -3.11 -19.97
CA ALA A 142 3.47 -2.96 -20.10
C ALA A 142 4.22 -3.40 -18.83
N PHE A 143 3.68 -3.14 -17.64
CA PHE A 143 4.26 -3.61 -16.37
C PHE A 143 4.13 -5.13 -16.21
N ALA A 144 3.04 -5.73 -16.71
CA ALA A 144 2.87 -7.17 -16.77
C ALA A 144 3.93 -7.83 -17.66
N GLU A 145 4.18 -7.26 -18.84
CA GLU A 145 5.22 -7.69 -19.78
C GLU A 145 6.63 -7.50 -19.21
N ALA A 146 6.85 -6.42 -18.44
CA ALA A 146 8.09 -6.17 -17.71
C ALA A 146 8.35 -7.18 -16.57
N GLY A 147 7.36 -8.03 -16.23
CA GLY A 147 7.52 -9.13 -15.28
C GLY A 147 6.98 -8.87 -13.87
N ALA A 148 6.22 -7.79 -13.64
CA ALA A 148 5.55 -7.57 -12.37
C ALA A 148 4.63 -8.74 -12.00
N ASP A 149 4.57 -9.09 -10.72
CA ASP A 149 3.75 -10.20 -10.22
C ASP A 149 2.30 -9.81 -10.02
N VAL A 150 2.07 -8.62 -9.51
CA VAL A 150 0.75 -8.05 -9.22
C VAL A 150 0.66 -6.67 -9.86
N LEU A 151 -0.51 -6.34 -10.38
CA LEU A 151 -0.79 -5.04 -10.97
C LEU A 151 -1.76 -4.26 -10.10
N TYR A 152 -1.58 -2.94 -10.06
CA TYR A 152 -2.40 -2.10 -9.21
C TYR A 152 -2.61 -0.72 -9.84
N ALA A 153 -3.86 -0.28 -9.89
CA ALA A 153 -4.25 1.07 -10.27
C ALA A 153 -5.18 1.65 -9.20
N PRO A 154 -4.68 2.50 -8.29
CA PRO A 154 -5.55 3.21 -7.37
C PRO A 154 -6.43 4.21 -8.12
N GLY A 155 -7.63 4.49 -7.59
CA GLY A 155 -8.55 5.45 -8.18
C GLY A 155 -9.57 4.89 -9.15
N LEU A 156 -9.66 3.57 -9.34
CA LEU A 156 -10.79 2.94 -10.01
C LEU A 156 -12.07 3.21 -9.21
N LYS A 157 -13.09 3.80 -9.85
CA LYS A 157 -14.26 4.35 -9.15
C LYS A 157 -15.50 3.47 -9.26
N THR A 158 -15.57 2.62 -10.26
CA THR A 158 -16.76 1.80 -10.53
C THR A 158 -16.41 0.32 -10.60
N ARG A 159 -17.43 -0.53 -10.41
CA ARG A 159 -17.32 -1.96 -10.63
C ARG A 159 -16.85 -2.28 -12.05
N ASP A 160 -17.39 -1.56 -13.04
CA ASP A 160 -17.10 -1.80 -14.46
C ASP A 160 -15.65 -1.43 -14.81
N ASP A 161 -15.10 -0.36 -14.21
CA ASP A 161 -13.67 -0.01 -14.38
C ASP A 161 -12.77 -1.11 -13.82
N ILE A 162 -13.11 -1.64 -12.63
CA ILE A 162 -12.36 -2.73 -11.99
C ILE A 162 -12.39 -3.99 -12.86
N ASP A 163 -13.58 -4.42 -13.31
CA ASP A 163 -13.76 -5.58 -14.19
C ASP A 163 -12.98 -5.42 -15.50
N THR A 164 -13.06 -4.23 -16.10
CA THR A 164 -12.33 -3.89 -17.33
C THR A 164 -10.82 -4.03 -17.15
N VAL A 165 -10.27 -3.50 -16.06
CA VAL A 165 -8.84 -3.62 -15.75
C VAL A 165 -8.47 -5.09 -15.53
N VAL A 166 -9.20 -5.82 -14.69
CA VAL A 166 -8.93 -7.23 -14.39
C VAL A 166 -8.88 -8.07 -15.67
N ARG A 167 -9.86 -7.91 -16.55
CA ARG A 167 -9.89 -8.63 -17.84
C ARG A 167 -8.75 -8.23 -18.77
N SER A 168 -8.42 -6.95 -18.82
CA SER A 168 -7.41 -6.41 -19.74
C SER A 168 -5.99 -6.88 -19.43
N VAL A 169 -5.73 -7.29 -18.18
CA VAL A 169 -4.39 -7.71 -17.73
C VAL A 169 -4.31 -9.21 -17.35
N SER A 170 -5.42 -9.95 -17.55
CA SER A 170 -5.46 -11.39 -17.30
C SER A 170 -4.33 -12.11 -18.05
N PRO A 171 -3.64 -13.11 -17.45
CA PRO A 171 -3.92 -13.75 -16.15
C PRO A 171 -3.23 -13.11 -14.93
N LYS A 172 -2.65 -11.92 -15.06
CA LYS A 172 -1.96 -11.28 -13.94
C LYS A 172 -2.93 -10.92 -12.80
N PRO A 173 -2.56 -11.18 -11.53
CA PRO A 173 -3.33 -10.74 -10.38
C PRO A 173 -3.45 -9.22 -10.32
N VAL A 174 -4.63 -8.74 -9.93
CA VAL A 174 -4.87 -7.31 -9.70
C VAL A 174 -5.12 -7.07 -8.22
N ASN A 175 -4.46 -6.03 -7.68
CA ASN A 175 -4.79 -5.44 -6.39
C ASN A 175 -5.80 -4.32 -6.58
N VAL A 176 -6.83 -4.28 -5.73
CA VAL A 176 -7.79 -3.18 -5.66
C VAL A 176 -7.74 -2.57 -4.27
N VAL A 177 -7.71 -1.23 -4.18
CA VAL A 177 -7.80 -0.52 -2.90
C VAL A 177 -9.25 -0.19 -2.60
N MET A 178 -9.69 -0.55 -1.39
CA MET A 178 -11.00 -0.24 -0.84
C MET A 178 -10.87 0.72 0.36
N GLY A 179 -11.99 1.30 0.81
CA GLY A 179 -11.98 2.27 1.92
C GLY A 179 -11.58 3.70 1.50
N LEU A 180 -11.52 3.96 0.20
CA LEU A 180 -11.44 5.30 -0.40
C LEU A 180 -12.81 5.70 -0.95
N SER A 181 -12.93 6.94 -1.45
CA SER A 181 -14.12 7.36 -2.21
C SER A 181 -14.21 6.58 -3.53
N GLY A 182 -15.37 6.05 -3.86
CA GLY A 182 -15.60 5.28 -5.09
C GLY A 182 -16.47 4.05 -4.86
N ALA A 183 -16.22 2.97 -5.59
CA ALA A 183 -16.97 1.73 -5.47
C ALA A 183 -16.90 1.17 -4.03
N GLN A 184 -18.06 0.80 -3.51
CA GLN A 184 -18.18 0.12 -2.22
C GLN A 184 -18.58 -1.33 -2.53
N LEU A 185 -17.57 -2.20 -2.70
CA LEU A 185 -17.75 -3.61 -3.04
C LEU A 185 -17.26 -4.49 -1.87
N SER A 186 -17.97 -5.56 -1.62
CA SER A 186 -17.55 -6.60 -0.67
C SER A 186 -16.39 -7.43 -1.24
N LEU A 187 -15.73 -8.21 -0.37
CA LEU A 187 -14.69 -9.15 -0.81
C LEU A 187 -15.23 -10.19 -1.79
N ASP A 188 -16.47 -10.67 -1.58
CA ASP A 188 -17.11 -11.63 -2.46
C ASP A 188 -17.38 -11.04 -3.85
N GLU A 189 -17.86 -9.80 -3.92
CA GLU A 189 -18.07 -9.11 -5.19
C GLU A 189 -16.76 -8.85 -5.93
N LEU A 190 -15.70 -8.45 -5.23
CA LEU A 190 -14.36 -8.29 -5.80
C LEU A 190 -13.79 -9.64 -6.28
N GLY A 191 -13.97 -10.69 -5.49
CA GLY A 191 -13.57 -12.05 -5.87
C GLY A 191 -14.30 -12.55 -7.12
N ALA A 192 -15.60 -12.28 -7.25
CA ALA A 192 -16.39 -12.63 -8.43
C ALA A 192 -15.94 -11.90 -9.71
N ILE A 193 -15.40 -10.70 -9.60
CA ILE A 193 -14.76 -9.95 -10.72
C ILE A 193 -13.40 -10.56 -11.09
N GLY A 194 -12.77 -11.33 -10.20
CA GLY A 194 -11.44 -11.92 -10.39
C GLY A 194 -10.29 -11.17 -9.71
N VAL A 195 -10.59 -10.20 -8.85
CA VAL A 195 -9.60 -9.53 -8.00
C VAL A 195 -8.93 -10.55 -7.08
N LYS A 196 -7.61 -10.50 -6.93
CA LYS A 196 -6.82 -11.46 -6.12
C LYS A 196 -6.23 -10.86 -4.85
N ARG A 197 -6.16 -9.55 -4.76
CA ARG A 197 -5.67 -8.83 -3.59
C ARG A 197 -6.54 -7.61 -3.34
N VAL A 198 -6.90 -7.38 -2.09
CA VAL A 198 -7.58 -6.16 -1.65
C VAL A 198 -6.73 -5.49 -0.60
N SER A 199 -6.46 -4.20 -0.79
CA SER A 199 -5.77 -3.35 0.18
C SER A 199 -6.70 -2.23 0.63
N VAL A 200 -6.37 -1.59 1.74
CA VAL A 200 -7.18 -0.50 2.29
C VAL A 200 -6.42 0.83 2.40
N GLY A 201 -5.19 0.88 1.89
CA GLY A 201 -4.34 2.07 1.96
C GLY A 201 -4.28 2.62 3.38
N SER A 202 -4.44 3.92 3.53
CA SER A 202 -4.46 4.60 4.82
C SER A 202 -5.81 4.57 5.55
N ALA A 203 -6.82 3.84 5.05
CA ALA A 203 -8.18 3.91 5.59
C ALA A 203 -8.26 3.54 7.08
N LEU A 204 -7.54 2.50 7.52
CA LEU A 204 -7.53 2.11 8.95
C LEU A 204 -6.83 3.17 9.81
N ALA A 205 -5.72 3.74 9.37
CA ALA A 205 -5.05 4.84 10.08
C ALA A 205 -5.97 6.06 10.17
N ARG A 206 -6.60 6.45 9.07
CA ARG A 206 -7.56 7.57 9.04
C ARG A 206 -8.79 7.32 9.92
N ALA A 207 -9.29 6.10 9.99
CA ALA A 207 -10.37 5.73 10.89
C ALA A 207 -9.96 5.91 12.36
N ALA A 208 -8.76 5.44 12.74
CA ALA A 208 -8.21 5.61 14.08
C ALA A 208 -8.01 7.10 14.44
N TYR A 209 -7.38 7.87 13.56
CA TYR A 209 -7.22 9.31 13.77
C TYR A 209 -8.54 10.07 13.74
N GLY A 210 -9.53 9.61 12.97
CA GLY A 210 -10.87 10.19 12.97
C GLY A 210 -11.56 10.06 14.34
N ALA A 211 -11.47 8.88 14.96
CA ALA A 211 -11.97 8.65 16.32
C ALA A 211 -11.21 9.51 17.35
N PHE A 212 -9.88 9.56 17.25
CA PHE A 212 -9.05 10.43 18.11
C PHE A 212 -9.45 11.91 17.99
N LEU A 213 -9.57 12.42 16.77
CA LEU A 213 -9.95 13.82 16.54
C LEU A 213 -11.35 14.14 17.04
N LYS A 214 -12.31 13.20 16.90
CA LYS A 214 -13.66 13.36 17.46
C LYS A 214 -13.62 13.49 18.97
N ALA A 215 -12.87 12.63 19.65
CA ALA A 215 -12.70 12.68 21.10
C ALA A 215 -12.00 13.97 21.57
N ALA A 216 -10.92 14.35 20.88
CA ALA A 216 -10.19 15.58 21.22
C ALA A 216 -11.05 16.85 21.05
N ARG A 217 -11.89 16.92 20.00
CA ARG A 217 -12.83 18.03 19.82
C ARG A 217 -13.90 18.08 20.91
N GLU A 218 -14.46 16.95 21.33
CA GLU A 218 -15.42 16.89 22.44
C GLU A 218 -14.83 17.50 23.72
N ILE A 219 -13.59 17.15 24.05
CA ILE A 219 -12.89 17.71 25.20
C ILE A 219 -12.68 19.22 25.05
N HIS A 220 -12.17 19.64 23.89
CA HIS A 220 -11.82 21.03 23.64
C HIS A 220 -13.06 21.95 23.57
N ASP A 221 -14.12 21.53 22.89
CA ASP A 221 -15.26 22.37 22.56
C ASP A 221 -16.35 22.34 23.68
N HIS A 222 -16.45 21.22 24.39
CA HIS A 222 -17.53 20.97 25.36
C HIS A 222 -17.07 20.66 26.78
N GLY A 223 -15.80 20.30 26.99
CA GLY A 223 -15.28 19.89 28.30
C GLY A 223 -15.91 18.59 28.85
N THR A 224 -16.40 17.73 27.92
CA THR A 224 -17.03 16.44 28.26
C THR A 224 -16.16 15.26 27.79
N PHE A 225 -16.46 14.06 28.27
CA PHE A 225 -15.64 12.84 28.07
C PHE A 225 -16.51 11.64 27.70
N THR A 226 -17.63 11.86 27.00
CA THR A 226 -18.58 10.79 26.66
C THR A 226 -18.00 9.81 25.64
N PHE A 227 -16.98 10.22 24.86
CA PHE A 227 -16.24 9.34 23.94
C PHE A 227 -15.64 8.10 24.65
N ALA A 228 -15.38 8.18 25.96
CA ALA A 228 -14.80 7.08 26.73
C ALA A 228 -15.70 5.83 26.74
N GLU A 229 -17.01 5.99 26.58
CA GLU A 229 -17.97 4.88 26.49
C GLU A 229 -17.79 4.03 25.22
N GLN A 230 -17.22 4.63 24.16
CA GLN A 230 -16.94 3.97 22.87
C GLN A 230 -15.49 3.53 22.73
N ALA A 231 -14.62 3.87 23.68
CA ALA A 231 -13.22 3.49 23.65
C ALA A 231 -13.05 1.99 23.92
N THR A 232 -12.12 1.36 23.21
CA THR A 232 -11.74 -0.03 23.49
C THR A 232 -11.23 -0.15 24.92
N ALA A 233 -11.71 -1.13 25.66
CA ALA A 233 -11.32 -1.33 27.05
C ALA A 233 -9.79 -1.53 27.17
N TYR A 234 -9.20 -0.97 28.23
CA TYR A 234 -7.75 -1.05 28.47
C TYR A 234 -7.23 -2.49 28.51
N ALA A 235 -7.97 -3.42 29.10
CA ALA A 235 -7.61 -4.83 29.17
C ALA A 235 -7.58 -5.48 27.78
N ASP A 236 -8.55 -5.15 26.92
CA ASP A 236 -8.66 -5.70 25.57
C ASP A 236 -7.53 -5.19 24.67
N MET A 237 -7.18 -3.90 24.77
CA MET A 237 -6.03 -3.34 24.08
C MET A 237 -4.73 -4.05 24.46
N ASN A 238 -4.51 -4.25 25.76
CA ASN A 238 -3.32 -4.97 26.23
C ASN A 238 -3.31 -6.42 25.80
N ALA A 239 -4.46 -7.10 25.79
CA ALA A 239 -4.56 -8.48 25.33
C ALA A 239 -4.21 -8.61 23.82
N MET A 240 -4.70 -7.70 22.99
CA MET A 240 -4.40 -7.68 21.53
C MET A 240 -2.94 -7.37 21.20
N LEU A 241 -2.23 -6.67 22.11
CA LEU A 241 -0.83 -6.26 21.89
C LEU A 241 0.19 -7.26 22.49
N ARG A 242 -0.26 -8.23 23.28
CA ARG A 242 0.62 -9.31 23.71
C ARG A 242 0.96 -10.19 22.51
N LEU A 243 2.24 -10.21 22.15
CA LEU A 243 2.73 -11.17 21.17
C LEU A 243 2.46 -12.58 21.71
N PRO A 244 2.07 -13.56 20.87
CA PRO A 244 2.13 -14.95 21.26
C PRO A 244 3.56 -15.24 21.74
N GLU A 245 3.72 -15.87 22.88
CA GLU A 245 5.04 -16.34 23.29
C GLU A 245 5.60 -17.18 22.13
N ALA A 246 6.77 -16.78 21.61
CA ALA A 246 7.47 -17.57 20.63
C ALA A 246 7.62 -18.98 21.24
N GLY A 247 6.97 -19.96 20.65
CA GLY A 247 7.03 -21.34 21.14
C GLY A 247 8.50 -21.74 21.26
N LYS A 248 8.89 -22.07 22.50
CA LYS A 248 10.20 -22.66 22.85
C LYS A 248 10.36 -24.01 22.18
#